data_a5567ae6ef61bcee29130889eb804258
#
_entry.id   a5567ae6ef61bcee29130889eb804258
#
_cell.length_a   1.000
_cell.length_b   1.000
_cell.length_c   1.000
_cell.angle_alpha   90.00
_cell.angle_beta   90.00
_cell.angle_gamma   90.00
#
_symmetry.space_group_name_H-M   'P 1'
#
loop_
_entity.id
_entity.type
_entity.pdbx_description
1 polymer ?
#
loop_
_entity_poly.entity_id
_entity_poly.type
_entity_poly.pdbx_seq_one_letter_code
_entity_poly.pdbx_strand_id
1 'polypeptide(L)'
;MISNIYIFIIYYLFISLSVIGYGLIFFSFNKNLKISFNFGYAGLTGLLILCIYSYFSSFFYEHGSTHNLILIFIGFAYFVFFNLKKIDYHFKVISLFLLIYFVGILIYKSHDDFPYYHFQYTYYLTQMPSV
;
A
#
# COMPACT_ATOMS: atom_id res chain seq x y z
N MET A 1 13.28 5.77 -21.64
CA MET A 1 12.87 4.45 -21.13
C MET A 1 13.43 4.15 -19.75
N ILE A 2 14.71 4.38 -19.48
CA ILE A 2 15.37 4.12 -18.18
C ILE A 2 14.77 4.97 -17.04
N SER A 3 14.45 6.24 -17.28
CA SER A 3 13.84 7.13 -16.26
C SER A 3 12.51 6.60 -15.73
N ASN A 4 11.71 5.93 -16.55
CA ASN A 4 10.40 5.40 -16.15
C ASN A 4 10.53 4.21 -15.19
N ILE A 5 11.61 3.42 -15.28
CA ILE A 5 11.86 2.29 -14.38
C ILE A 5 12.19 2.79 -12.97
N TYR A 6 13.02 3.82 -12.83
CA TYR A 6 13.32 4.40 -11.52
C TYR A 6 12.09 4.99 -10.85
N ILE A 7 11.26 5.71 -11.60
CA ILE A 7 10.00 6.25 -11.11
C ILE A 7 9.09 5.12 -10.62
N PHE A 8 8.97 4.05 -11.40
CA PHE A 8 8.17 2.87 -11.03
C PHE A 8 8.67 2.21 -9.74
N ILE A 9 10.00 2.03 -9.59
CA ILE A 9 10.60 1.46 -8.37
C ILE A 9 10.28 2.33 -7.15
N ILE A 10 10.41 3.65 -7.29
CA ILE A 10 10.12 4.59 -6.20
C ILE A 10 8.66 4.50 -5.78
N TYR A 11 7.72 4.53 -6.72
CA TYR A 11 6.30 4.38 -6.41
C TYR A 11 5.97 3.03 -5.78
N TYR A 12 6.54 1.95 -6.31
CA TYR A 12 6.37 0.61 -5.75
C TYR A 12 6.80 0.55 -4.28
N LEU A 13 8.00 1.04 -3.97
CA LEU A 13 8.49 1.07 -2.60
C LEU A 13 7.63 1.96 -1.70
N PHE A 14 7.25 3.13 -2.19
CA PHE A 14 6.43 4.08 -1.44
C PHE A 14 5.08 3.49 -1.07
N ILE A 15 4.40 2.86 -2.02
CA ILE A 15 3.10 2.21 -1.81
C ILE A 15 3.24 1.02 -0.86
N SER A 16 4.21 0.14 -1.09
CA SER A 16 4.41 -1.06 -0.26
C SER A 16 4.71 -0.71 1.19
N LEU A 17 5.59 0.26 1.43
CA LEU A 17 5.93 0.71 2.77
C LEU A 17 4.78 1.46 3.44
N SER A 18 3.99 2.21 2.67
CA SER A 18 2.78 2.87 3.15
C SER A 18 1.75 1.86 3.66
N VAL A 19 1.50 0.80 2.90
CA VAL A 19 0.57 -0.27 3.30
C VAL A 19 1.00 -0.90 4.63
N ILE A 20 2.29 -1.22 4.77
CA ILE A 20 2.83 -1.74 6.03
C ILE A 20 2.63 -0.70 7.16
N GLY A 21 2.84 0.58 6.88
CA GLY A 21 2.65 1.67 7.82
C GLY A 21 1.24 1.71 8.42
N TYR A 22 0.20 1.53 7.60
CA TYR A 22 -1.19 1.46 8.10
C TYR A 22 -1.42 0.27 9.04
N GLY A 23 -0.85 -0.88 8.75
CA GLY A 23 -0.90 -2.02 9.67
C GLY A 23 -0.18 -1.73 10.98
N LEU A 24 0.95 -1.04 10.94
CA LEU A 24 1.67 -0.60 12.13
C LEU A 24 0.87 0.37 12.99
N ILE A 25 0.13 1.30 12.37
CA ILE A 25 -0.81 2.20 13.06
C ILE A 25 -1.81 1.36 13.84
N PHE A 26 -2.45 0.39 13.21
CA PHE A 26 -3.44 -0.48 13.85
C PHE A 26 -2.87 -1.22 15.06
N PHE A 27 -1.69 -1.83 14.90
CA PHE A 27 -1.05 -2.55 16.00
C PHE A 27 -0.59 -1.62 17.13
N SER A 28 -0.26 -0.37 16.83
CA SER A 28 0.11 0.60 17.88
C SER A 28 -1.07 0.97 18.78
N PHE A 29 -2.28 1.00 18.23
CA PHE A 29 -3.51 1.23 19.00
C PHE A 29 -3.97 -0.01 19.78
N ASN A 30 -3.70 -1.20 19.26
CA ASN A 30 -4.15 -2.47 19.85
C ASN A 30 -3.02 -3.21 20.58
N LYS A 31 -2.37 -2.57 21.52
CA LYS A 31 -1.24 -3.13 22.30
C LYS A 31 -1.59 -4.42 23.07
N ASN A 32 -2.87 -4.69 23.32
CA ASN A 32 -3.35 -5.89 24.02
C ASN A 32 -3.33 -7.15 23.14
N LEU A 33 -3.18 -7.01 21.82
CA LEU A 33 -2.97 -8.12 20.94
C LEU A 33 -1.54 -8.64 21.15
N LYS A 34 -1.39 -9.73 21.92
CA LYS A 34 -0.12 -10.49 22.09
C LYS A 34 0.30 -11.20 20.79
N ILE A 35 0.14 -10.56 19.66
CA ILE A 35 0.61 -11.08 18.38
C ILE A 35 2.09 -10.76 18.29
N SER A 36 2.91 -11.79 18.11
CA SER A 36 4.32 -11.59 17.80
C SER A 36 4.41 -10.69 16.56
N PHE A 37 5.10 -9.57 16.72
CA PHE A 37 5.20 -8.56 15.68
C PHE A 37 5.79 -9.18 14.41
N ASN A 38 5.02 -9.16 13.33
CA ASN A 38 5.45 -9.64 12.02
C ASN A 38 5.00 -8.62 10.96
N PHE A 39 5.94 -8.16 10.16
CA PHE A 39 5.65 -7.23 9.06
C PHE A 39 4.68 -7.79 8.01
N GLY A 40 4.65 -9.10 7.81
CA GLY A 40 3.67 -9.74 6.94
C GLY A 40 2.24 -9.50 7.43
N TYR A 41 1.99 -9.68 8.73
CA TYR A 41 0.70 -9.37 9.33
C TYR A 41 0.39 -7.88 9.27
N ALA A 42 1.39 -7.01 9.46
CA ALA A 42 1.20 -5.58 9.32
C ALA A 42 0.81 -5.21 7.87
N GLY A 43 1.45 -5.81 6.87
CA GLY A 43 1.08 -5.60 5.48
C GLY A 43 -0.35 -6.03 5.15
N LEU A 44 -0.74 -7.26 5.56
CA LEU A 44 -2.11 -7.76 5.36
C LEU A 44 -3.15 -6.90 6.08
N THR A 45 -2.88 -6.52 7.32
CA THR A 45 -3.78 -5.65 8.09
C THR A 45 -3.88 -4.26 7.46
N GLY A 46 -2.76 -3.71 6.98
CA GLY A 46 -2.74 -2.43 6.28
C GLY A 46 -3.55 -2.45 4.99
N LEU A 47 -3.43 -3.51 4.19
CA LEU A 47 -4.28 -3.72 3.00
C LEU A 47 -5.76 -3.74 3.38
N LEU A 48 -6.13 -4.53 4.40
CA LEU A 48 -7.52 -4.63 4.85
C LEU A 48 -8.07 -3.25 5.26
N ILE A 49 -7.30 -2.49 6.04
CA ILE A 49 -7.69 -1.15 6.48
C ILE A 49 -7.90 -0.22 5.28
N LEU A 50 -6.96 -0.22 4.33
CA LEU A 50 -7.07 0.61 3.14
C LEU A 50 -8.25 0.21 2.25
N CYS A 51 -8.55 -1.10 2.12
CA CYS A 51 -9.73 -1.57 1.40
C CYS A 51 -11.03 -1.10 2.08
N ILE A 52 -11.14 -1.26 3.39
CA ILE A 52 -12.31 -0.79 4.15
C ILE A 52 -12.45 0.73 4.04
N TYR A 53 -11.36 1.46 4.24
CA TYR A 53 -11.35 2.91 4.11
C TYR A 53 -11.77 3.34 2.70
N SER A 54 -11.18 2.74 1.65
CA SER A 54 -11.49 3.05 0.27
C SER A 54 -12.98 2.80 -0.04
N TYR A 55 -13.52 1.69 0.44
CA TYR A 55 -14.94 1.38 0.26
C TYR A 55 -15.83 2.45 0.90
N PHE A 56 -15.60 2.81 2.15
CA PHE A 56 -16.44 3.82 2.82
C PHE A 56 -16.22 5.24 2.27
N SER A 57 -14.97 5.62 2.00
CA SER A 57 -14.68 6.96 1.52
C SER A 57 -15.18 7.21 0.09
N SER A 58 -15.30 6.16 -0.74
CA SER A 58 -15.84 6.27 -2.09
C SER A 58 -17.30 6.77 -2.15
N PHE A 59 -18.05 6.62 -1.06
CA PHE A 59 -19.41 7.21 -0.98
C PHE A 59 -19.40 8.73 -0.81
N PHE A 60 -18.31 9.30 -0.31
CA PHE A 60 -18.25 10.72 0.06
C PHE A 60 -17.29 11.53 -0.79
N TYR A 61 -16.22 10.90 -1.29
CA TYR A 61 -15.13 11.59 -1.97
C TYR A 61 -14.67 10.85 -3.22
N GLU A 62 -14.29 11.62 -4.22
CA GLU A 62 -13.55 11.10 -5.37
C GLU A 62 -12.14 10.68 -4.94
N HIS A 63 -11.71 9.49 -5.36
CA HIS A 63 -10.35 8.98 -5.11
C HIS A 63 -9.36 9.54 -6.12
N GLY A 64 -9.30 10.86 -6.23
CA GLY A 64 -8.36 11.55 -7.11
C GLY A 64 -6.90 11.37 -6.68
N SER A 65 -6.00 11.82 -7.54
CA SER A 65 -4.54 11.70 -7.32
C SER A 65 -4.07 12.35 -6.01
N THR A 66 -4.64 13.49 -5.65
CA THR A 66 -4.29 14.21 -4.41
C THR A 66 -4.69 13.41 -3.17
N HIS A 67 -5.91 12.87 -3.14
CA HIS A 67 -6.40 12.03 -2.05
C HIS A 67 -5.51 10.80 -1.86
N ASN A 68 -5.21 10.08 -2.94
CA ASN A 68 -4.39 8.89 -2.90
C ASN A 68 -2.94 9.20 -2.47
N LEU A 69 -2.39 10.33 -2.89
CA LEU A 69 -1.04 10.74 -2.52
C LEU A 69 -0.95 11.06 -1.02
N ILE A 70 -1.96 11.72 -0.45
CA ILE A 70 -2.03 11.99 1.00
C ILE A 70 -2.07 10.68 1.77
N LEU A 71 -2.91 9.72 1.35
CA LEU A 71 -2.98 8.41 1.99
C LEU A 71 -1.62 7.69 1.98
N ILE A 72 -0.97 7.62 0.81
CA ILE A 72 0.34 6.99 0.68
C ILE A 72 1.35 7.68 1.60
N PHE A 73 1.34 9.01 1.66
CA PHE A 73 2.27 9.76 2.47
C PHE A 73 2.08 9.51 3.98
N ILE A 74 0.85 9.47 4.47
CA ILE A 74 0.54 9.18 5.88
C ILE A 74 1.09 7.81 6.29
N GLY A 75 0.78 6.77 5.53
CA GLY A 75 1.24 5.42 5.82
C GLY A 75 2.77 5.31 5.79
N PHE A 76 3.40 5.92 4.78
CA PHE A 76 4.86 5.94 4.65
C PHE A 76 5.53 6.69 5.80
N ALA A 77 5.04 7.87 6.17
CA ALA A 77 5.58 8.65 7.28
C ALA A 77 5.52 7.87 8.59
N TYR A 78 4.41 7.17 8.84
CA TYR A 78 4.30 6.34 10.04
C TYR A 78 5.27 5.15 10.01
N PHE A 79 5.42 4.49 8.87
CA PHE A 79 6.40 3.42 8.69
C PHE A 79 7.82 3.89 9.03
N VAL A 80 8.24 5.04 8.48
CA VAL A 80 9.56 5.63 8.77
C VAL A 80 9.71 5.94 10.25
N PHE A 81 8.72 6.62 10.84
CA PHE A 81 8.74 6.98 12.27
C PHE A 81 8.87 5.75 13.18
N PHE A 82 8.17 4.66 12.85
CA PHE A 82 8.22 3.42 13.62
C PHE A 82 9.60 2.76 13.50
N ASN A 83 10.16 2.69 12.30
CA ASN A 83 11.44 2.03 12.05
C ASN A 83 12.64 2.82 12.60
N LEU A 84 12.59 4.15 12.62
CA LEU A 84 13.64 4.97 13.27
C LEU A 84 13.84 4.60 14.74
N LYS A 85 12.83 4.02 15.39
CA LYS A 85 12.89 3.57 16.79
C LYS A 85 13.32 2.12 16.96
N LYS A 86 13.27 1.29 15.91
CA LYS A 86 13.47 -0.16 15.98
C LYS A 86 14.11 -0.72 14.70
N ILE A 87 15.24 -0.15 14.23
CA ILE A 87 15.96 -0.71 13.09
C ILE A 87 16.61 -2.03 13.53
N ASP A 88 16.02 -3.16 13.13
CA ASP A 88 16.50 -4.48 13.46
C ASP A 88 16.33 -5.47 12.30
N TYR A 89 16.78 -6.72 12.51
CA TYR A 89 16.73 -7.88 11.64
C TYR A 89 15.50 -7.95 10.70
N HIS A 90 14.36 -7.49 11.17
CA HIS A 90 13.12 -7.43 10.38
C HIS A 90 13.23 -6.60 9.09
N PHE A 91 14.08 -5.58 9.05
CA PHE A 91 14.25 -4.76 7.84
C PHE A 91 14.86 -5.55 6.69
N LYS A 92 15.81 -6.46 6.97
CA LYS A 92 16.41 -7.34 5.94
C LYS A 92 15.39 -8.28 5.34
N VAL A 93 14.50 -8.83 6.17
CA VAL A 93 13.44 -9.73 5.73
C VAL A 93 12.43 -8.99 4.85
N ILE A 94 12.00 -7.77 5.23
CA ILE A 94 11.13 -6.95 4.38
C ILE A 94 11.78 -6.67 3.04
N SER A 95 13.03 -6.24 3.05
CA SER A 95 13.75 -5.89 1.82
C SER A 95 13.82 -7.08 0.87
N LEU A 96 14.04 -8.29 1.39
CA LEU A 96 14.02 -9.52 0.60
C LEU A 96 12.63 -9.79 -0.01
N PHE A 97 11.56 -9.69 0.78
CA PHE A 97 10.20 -9.88 0.28
C PHE A 97 9.82 -8.84 -0.77
N LEU A 98 10.13 -7.57 -0.53
CA LEU A 98 9.87 -6.51 -1.50
C LEU A 98 10.62 -6.75 -2.82
N LEU A 99 11.85 -7.27 -2.75
CA LEU A 99 12.62 -7.61 -3.95
C LEU A 99 11.99 -8.78 -4.71
N ILE A 100 11.55 -9.84 -4.03
CA ILE A 100 10.86 -10.98 -4.66
C ILE A 100 9.56 -10.51 -5.33
N TYR A 101 8.74 -9.72 -4.64
CA TYR A 101 7.51 -9.17 -5.21
C TYR A 101 7.79 -8.24 -6.38
N PHE A 102 8.84 -7.43 -6.31
CA PHE A 102 9.25 -6.58 -7.41
C PHE A 102 9.58 -7.38 -8.66
N VAL A 103 10.34 -8.47 -8.54
CA VAL A 103 10.63 -9.37 -9.67
C VAL A 103 9.33 -9.97 -10.22
N GLY A 104 8.38 -10.35 -9.35
CA GLY A 104 7.08 -10.86 -9.78
C GLY A 104 6.25 -9.86 -10.59
N ILE A 105 6.31 -8.57 -10.24
CA ILE A 105 5.61 -7.50 -10.97
C ILE A 105 6.25 -7.23 -12.34
N LEU A 106 7.56 -7.41 -12.46
CA LEU A 106 8.27 -7.25 -13.75
C LEU A 106 7.90 -8.34 -14.77
N ILE A 107 7.38 -9.48 -14.31
CA ILE A 107 6.85 -10.53 -15.18
C ILE A 107 5.45 -10.09 -15.61
N TYR A 108 5.41 -9.26 -16.64
CA TYR A 108 4.17 -8.71 -17.15
C TYR A 108 3.29 -9.81 -17.78
N LYS A 109 2.11 -9.97 -17.22
CA LYS A 109 1.04 -10.75 -17.82
C LYS A 109 -0.23 -9.91 -17.77
N SER A 110 -0.63 -9.34 -18.91
CA SER A 110 -1.93 -8.67 -18.99
C SER A 110 -3.03 -9.71 -18.92
N HIS A 111 -3.99 -9.49 -18.03
CA HIS A 111 -5.24 -10.25 -18.07
C HIS A 111 -6.13 -9.61 -19.15
N ASP A 112 -6.73 -10.42 -20.01
CA ASP A 112 -7.56 -9.94 -21.13
C ASP A 112 -8.76 -9.12 -20.65
N ASP A 113 -9.22 -9.36 -19.42
CA ASP A 113 -10.36 -8.66 -18.80
C ASP A 113 -10.00 -7.28 -18.22
N PHE A 114 -8.70 -6.96 -18.11
CA PHE A 114 -8.27 -5.70 -17.49
C PHE A 114 -8.91 -4.45 -18.15
N PRO A 115 -8.92 -4.29 -19.49
CA PRO A 115 -9.53 -3.13 -20.14
C PRO A 115 -11.05 -3.09 -20.00
N TYR A 116 -11.71 -4.23 -19.85
CA TYR A 116 -13.18 -4.31 -19.84
C TYR A 116 -13.81 -4.07 -18.47
N TYR A 117 -13.18 -4.55 -17.39
CA TYR A 117 -13.75 -4.48 -16.05
C TYR A 117 -12.91 -3.64 -15.09
N HIS A 118 -11.63 -3.97 -14.95
CA HIS A 118 -10.80 -3.35 -13.93
C HIS A 118 -10.44 -1.90 -14.24
N PHE A 119 -10.15 -1.58 -15.49
CA PHE A 119 -9.80 -0.22 -15.89
C PHE A 119 -11.01 0.71 -15.78
N GLN A 120 -12.18 0.28 -16.25
CA GLN A 120 -13.40 1.09 -16.15
C GLN A 120 -13.78 1.35 -14.71
N TYR A 121 -13.74 0.33 -13.85
CA TYR A 121 -14.07 0.47 -12.44
C TYR A 121 -13.12 1.43 -11.72
N THR A 122 -11.81 1.28 -11.90
CA THR A 122 -10.84 2.20 -11.33
C THR A 122 -10.99 3.62 -11.86
N TYR A 123 -11.30 3.78 -13.13
CA TYR A 123 -11.57 5.08 -13.75
C TYR A 123 -12.80 5.76 -13.12
N TYR A 124 -13.89 5.03 -12.96
CA TYR A 124 -15.09 5.57 -12.30
C TYR A 124 -14.82 5.99 -10.86
N LEU A 125 -14.10 5.20 -10.09
CA LEU A 125 -13.71 5.55 -8.71
C LEU A 125 -12.87 6.84 -8.63
N THR A 126 -12.15 7.19 -9.69
CA THR A 126 -11.34 8.43 -9.73
C THR A 126 -12.10 9.64 -10.22
N GLN A 127 -13.27 9.46 -10.84
CA GLN A 127 -14.03 10.55 -11.48
C GLN A 127 -15.35 10.87 -10.77
N MET A 128 -15.93 9.90 -10.08
CA MET A 128 -17.24 10.07 -9.46
C MET A 128 -17.25 9.47 -8.05
N PRO A 129 -17.82 10.16 -7.05
CA PRO A 129 -18.18 9.50 -5.81
C PRO A 129 -19.20 8.40 -6.17
N SER A 130 -19.00 7.19 -5.65
CA SER A 130 -19.96 6.10 -5.85
C SER A 130 -21.24 6.42 -5.11
N VAL A 131 -22.24 6.89 -5.83
CA VAL A 131 -23.61 7.07 -5.32
C VAL A 131 -24.29 5.73 -5.25
#